data_396173409d6bc7134e4a3339029c54a0
#
_entry.id   396173409d6bc7134e4a3339029c54a0
#
_cell.length_a   1.000
_cell.length_b   1.000
_cell.length_c   1.000
_cell.angle_alpha   90.00
_cell.angle_beta   90.00
_cell.angle_gamma   90.00
#
_symmetry.space_group_name_H-M   'P 1'
#
loop_
_entity.id
_entity.type
_entity.pdbx_description
1 polymer ?
#
loop_
_entity_poly.entity_id
_entity_poly.type
_entity_poly.pdbx_seq_one_letter_code
_entity_poly.pdbx_strand_id
1 'polypeptide(L)'
;MGTLSDTHALQDRLLTVAKEEFAKQGLKGARLQKIADEAQVPKATLLYHFKSKTVLYQRVLETILSAWDEGFEELTIDAEPEIFFRRLIDTKIASVCADPLASKLFAQEIIQGAPHLDAHLSQKVKPWFRQQVSILEQWMDKGKIRRTDPTRLIFLIWAATQHYADFQAQVLTLMNRQEFDAELATDTSTFLHEFICNSLGIMDPKHR
;
A
#
# COMPACT_ATOMS: atom_id res chain seq x y z
N MET A 1 36.68 -6.15 7.29
CA MET A 1 35.50 -6.93 7.70
C MET A 1 34.39 -5.89 7.95
N GLY A 2 33.39 -5.82 7.04
CA GLY A 2 32.26 -4.91 7.25
C GLY A 2 31.46 -5.37 8.47
N THR A 3 30.98 -4.41 9.25
CA THR A 3 30.15 -4.70 10.40
C THR A 3 28.79 -5.23 9.94
N LEU A 4 28.02 -5.92 10.80
CA LEU A 4 26.62 -6.35 10.51
C LEU A 4 25.78 -5.13 10.07
N SER A 5 26.03 -3.97 10.64
CA SER A 5 25.40 -2.69 10.27
C SER A 5 25.67 -2.28 8.81
N ASP A 6 26.91 -2.45 8.33
CA ASP A 6 27.29 -2.10 6.96
C ASP A 6 26.59 -3.03 5.93
N THR A 7 26.39 -4.29 6.32
CA THR A 7 25.71 -5.28 5.48
C THR A 7 24.22 -4.97 5.35
N HIS A 8 23.54 -4.58 6.43
CA HIS A 8 22.12 -4.19 6.40
C HIS A 8 21.93 -2.90 5.59
N ALA A 9 22.73 -1.87 5.81
CA ALA A 9 22.68 -0.63 5.05
C ALA A 9 22.87 -0.85 3.53
N LEU A 10 23.76 -1.78 3.15
CA LEU A 10 23.93 -2.16 1.75
C LEU A 10 22.70 -2.89 1.19
N GLN A 11 22.11 -3.81 1.93
CA GLN A 11 20.90 -4.51 1.50
C GLN A 11 19.73 -3.56 1.31
N ASP A 12 19.50 -2.62 2.22
CA ASP A 12 18.45 -1.61 2.15
C ASP A 12 18.63 -0.72 0.91
N ARG A 13 19.86 -0.28 0.63
CA ARG A 13 20.18 0.48 -0.58
C ARG A 13 19.89 -0.31 -1.85
N LEU A 14 20.26 -1.58 -1.89
CA LEU A 14 19.98 -2.47 -3.02
C LEU A 14 18.48 -2.68 -3.23
N LEU A 15 17.70 -2.85 -2.16
CA LEU A 15 16.25 -2.99 -2.23
C LEU A 15 15.57 -1.70 -2.69
N THR A 16 16.04 -0.53 -2.25
CA THR A 16 15.53 0.77 -2.69
C THR A 16 15.73 0.97 -4.19
N VAL A 17 16.93 0.78 -4.70
CA VAL A 17 17.24 0.89 -6.13
C VAL A 17 16.49 -0.14 -6.94
N ALA A 18 16.42 -1.39 -6.44
CA ALA A 18 15.69 -2.46 -7.10
C ALA A 18 14.19 -2.17 -7.22
N LYS A 19 13.57 -1.59 -6.17
CA LYS A 19 12.17 -1.15 -6.20
C LYS A 19 11.91 -0.18 -7.34
N GLU A 20 12.76 0.83 -7.51
CA GLU A 20 12.63 1.81 -8.61
C GLU A 20 12.73 1.16 -9.98
N GLU A 21 13.73 0.30 -10.18
CA GLU A 21 13.92 -0.38 -11.47
C GLU A 21 12.74 -1.32 -11.77
N PHE A 22 12.28 -2.09 -10.78
CA PHE A 22 11.13 -2.98 -10.96
C PHE A 22 9.82 -2.21 -11.18
N ALA A 23 9.59 -1.11 -10.50
CA ALA A 23 8.40 -0.28 -10.71
C ALA A 23 8.35 0.34 -12.12
N LYS A 24 9.52 0.65 -12.71
CA LYS A 24 9.64 1.24 -14.05
C LYS A 24 9.59 0.19 -15.18
N GLN A 25 10.19 -0.98 -14.98
CA GLN A 25 10.44 -1.95 -16.05
C GLN A 25 9.70 -3.29 -15.85
N GLY A 26 9.07 -3.48 -14.69
CA GLY A 26 8.53 -4.79 -14.28
C GLY A 26 9.62 -5.82 -14.02
N LEU A 27 9.24 -6.99 -13.50
CA LEU A 27 10.20 -8.07 -13.23
C LEU A 27 10.93 -8.52 -14.50
N LYS A 28 10.24 -8.64 -15.64
CA LYS A 28 10.85 -9.14 -16.89
C LYS A 28 11.87 -8.15 -17.46
N GLY A 29 11.52 -6.86 -17.52
CA GLY A 29 12.34 -5.81 -18.13
C GLY A 29 13.51 -5.31 -17.28
N ALA A 30 13.44 -5.43 -15.98
CA ALA A 30 14.46 -4.96 -15.05
C ALA A 30 15.82 -5.65 -15.29
N ARG A 31 16.90 -4.88 -15.16
CA ARG A 31 18.28 -5.35 -15.41
C ARG A 31 19.09 -5.29 -14.11
N LEU A 32 19.59 -6.47 -13.63
CA LEU A 32 20.44 -6.54 -12.45
C LEU A 32 21.72 -5.72 -12.56
N GLN A 33 22.28 -5.57 -13.77
CA GLN A 33 23.46 -4.74 -13.96
C GLN A 33 23.15 -3.28 -13.62
N LYS A 34 22.02 -2.75 -14.12
CA LYS A 34 21.61 -1.37 -13.84
C LYS A 34 21.35 -1.13 -12.35
N ILE A 35 20.69 -2.08 -11.67
CA ILE A 35 20.49 -2.02 -10.21
C ILE A 35 21.84 -1.96 -9.47
N ALA A 36 22.80 -2.81 -9.87
CA ALA A 36 24.12 -2.84 -9.26
C ALA A 36 24.89 -1.52 -9.49
N ASP A 37 24.84 -0.99 -10.71
CA ASP A 37 25.52 0.25 -11.08
C ASP A 37 24.93 1.45 -10.29
N GLU A 38 23.62 1.58 -10.22
CA GLU A 38 22.94 2.64 -9.45
C GLU A 38 23.17 2.50 -7.93
N ALA A 39 23.26 1.26 -7.42
CA ALA A 39 23.63 1.00 -6.04
C ALA A 39 25.14 1.11 -5.77
N GLN A 40 25.96 1.41 -6.80
CA GLN A 40 27.42 1.57 -6.71
C GLN A 40 28.12 0.33 -6.15
N VAL A 41 27.71 -0.87 -6.61
CA VAL A 41 28.37 -2.13 -6.25
C VAL A 41 28.58 -3.03 -7.48
N PRO A 42 29.55 -3.94 -7.45
CA PRO A 42 29.67 -4.98 -8.46
C PRO A 42 28.40 -5.85 -8.50
N LYS A 43 27.94 -6.25 -9.68
CA LYS A 43 26.82 -7.19 -9.85
C LYS A 43 27.02 -8.50 -9.07
N ALA A 44 28.27 -8.94 -8.92
CA ALA A 44 28.60 -10.11 -8.10
C ALA A 44 28.18 -9.93 -6.63
N THR A 45 28.35 -8.73 -6.07
CA THR A 45 27.93 -8.37 -4.71
C THR A 45 26.41 -8.43 -4.58
N LEU A 46 25.66 -7.88 -5.54
CA LEU A 46 24.19 -7.97 -5.57
C LEU A 46 23.75 -9.44 -5.59
N LEU A 47 24.33 -10.27 -6.47
CA LEU A 47 24.00 -11.69 -6.57
C LEU A 47 24.43 -12.51 -5.34
N TYR A 48 25.46 -12.09 -4.63
CA TYR A 48 25.83 -12.66 -3.36
C TYR A 48 24.71 -12.51 -2.31
N HIS A 49 24.09 -11.34 -2.24
CA HIS A 49 22.99 -11.06 -1.29
C HIS A 49 21.66 -11.68 -1.71
N PHE A 50 21.31 -11.62 -2.99
CA PHE A 50 19.93 -11.95 -3.45
C PHE A 50 19.85 -13.14 -4.40
N LYS A 51 20.96 -13.79 -4.73
CA LYS A 51 21.08 -15.01 -5.56
C LYS A 51 20.48 -14.90 -6.98
N SER A 52 19.31 -14.30 -7.15
CA SER A 52 18.65 -14.14 -8.44
C SER A 52 17.77 -12.90 -8.51
N LYS A 53 17.39 -12.48 -9.74
CA LYS A 53 16.46 -11.37 -9.97
C LYS A 53 15.08 -11.61 -9.33
N THR A 54 14.59 -12.85 -9.38
CA THR A 54 13.31 -13.22 -8.78
C THR A 54 13.36 -13.13 -7.24
N VAL A 55 14.42 -13.59 -6.62
CA VAL A 55 14.61 -13.48 -5.16
C VAL A 55 14.71 -12.01 -4.74
N LEU A 56 15.44 -11.17 -5.48
CA LEU A 56 15.50 -9.73 -5.23
C LEU A 56 14.11 -9.10 -5.34
N TYR A 57 13.34 -9.44 -6.36
CA TYR A 57 11.98 -8.95 -6.56
C TYR A 57 11.05 -9.33 -5.41
N GLN A 58 11.08 -10.59 -4.98
CA GLN A 58 10.30 -11.06 -3.83
C GLN A 58 10.67 -10.31 -2.55
N ARG A 59 11.97 -10.07 -2.30
CA ARG A 59 12.42 -9.30 -1.14
C ARG A 59 11.93 -7.85 -1.20
N VAL A 60 11.90 -7.21 -2.36
CA VAL A 60 11.31 -5.87 -2.53
C VAL A 60 9.82 -5.89 -2.20
N LEU A 61 9.05 -6.87 -2.69
CA LEU A 61 7.64 -7.00 -2.36
C LEU A 61 7.42 -7.23 -0.85
N GLU A 62 8.22 -8.08 -0.22
CA GLU A 62 8.16 -8.33 1.23
C GLU A 62 8.41 -7.04 2.03
N THR A 63 9.37 -6.20 1.63
CA THR A 63 9.63 -4.91 2.28
C THR A 63 8.43 -3.98 2.19
N ILE A 64 7.79 -3.90 1.01
CA ILE A 64 6.58 -3.09 0.81
C ILE A 64 5.44 -3.58 1.71
N LEU A 65 5.19 -4.88 1.74
CA LEU A 65 4.13 -5.46 2.54
C LEU A 65 4.36 -5.29 4.04
N SER A 66 5.60 -5.47 4.52
CA SER A 66 5.93 -5.26 5.93
C SER A 66 5.68 -3.83 6.36
N ALA A 67 6.05 -2.83 5.54
CA ALA A 67 5.79 -1.43 5.83
C ALA A 67 4.28 -1.11 5.87
N TRP A 68 3.48 -1.78 5.05
CA TRP A 68 2.03 -1.63 5.08
C TRP A 68 1.40 -2.33 6.28
N ASP A 69 1.85 -3.55 6.62
CA ASP A 69 1.36 -4.31 7.77
C ASP A 69 1.58 -3.52 9.09
N GLU A 70 2.70 -2.81 9.22
CA GLU A 70 3.00 -1.95 10.37
C GLU A 70 2.10 -0.70 10.45
N GLY A 71 1.61 -0.21 9.30
CA GLY A 71 0.74 0.98 9.20
C GLY A 71 -0.76 0.69 9.33
N PHE A 72 -1.18 -0.57 9.33
CA PHE A 72 -2.60 -0.93 9.46
C PHE A 72 -2.99 -1.02 10.94
N GLU A 73 -3.76 -0.02 11.42
CA GLU A 73 -4.50 -0.21 12.67
C GLU A 73 -5.52 -1.34 12.50
N GLU A 74 -5.53 -2.28 13.43
CA GLU A 74 -6.56 -3.30 13.47
C GLU A 74 -7.90 -2.67 13.85
N LEU A 75 -8.91 -2.90 13.04
CA LEU A 75 -10.28 -2.59 13.39
C LEU A 75 -10.66 -3.39 14.64
N THR A 76 -11.20 -2.73 15.63
CA THR A 76 -11.73 -3.37 16.84
C THR A 76 -13.22 -3.10 16.99
N ILE A 77 -13.93 -4.00 17.65
CA ILE A 77 -15.39 -3.88 17.85
C ILE A 77 -15.78 -2.62 18.64
N ASP A 78 -14.88 -2.17 19.53
CA ASP A 78 -15.11 -1.03 20.40
C ASP A 78 -14.65 0.31 19.81
N ALA A 79 -13.96 0.28 18.66
CA ALA A 79 -13.54 1.50 18.00
C ALA A 79 -14.75 2.35 17.55
N GLU A 80 -14.55 3.66 17.53
CA GLU A 80 -15.54 4.59 17.00
C GLU A 80 -15.40 4.66 15.46
N PRO A 81 -16.46 4.35 14.71
CA PRO A 81 -16.38 4.22 13.25
C PRO A 81 -15.81 5.45 12.53
N GLU A 82 -16.22 6.66 12.94
CA GLU A 82 -15.73 7.90 12.33
C GLU A 82 -14.21 8.04 12.48
N ILE A 83 -13.70 7.84 13.69
CA ILE A 83 -12.27 7.96 14.00
C ILE A 83 -11.49 6.90 13.24
N PHE A 84 -12.01 5.67 13.19
CA PHE A 84 -11.37 4.58 12.47
C PHE A 84 -11.27 4.88 10.97
N PHE A 85 -12.37 5.23 10.30
CA PHE A 85 -12.34 5.52 8.87
C PHE A 85 -11.49 6.74 8.54
N ARG A 86 -11.46 7.75 9.41
CA ARG A 86 -10.55 8.91 9.25
C ARG A 86 -9.10 8.44 9.22
N ARG A 87 -8.66 7.73 10.24
CA ARG A 87 -7.29 7.24 10.33
C ARG A 87 -6.92 6.29 9.20
N LEU A 88 -7.82 5.37 8.84
CA LEU A 88 -7.59 4.43 7.75
C LEU A 88 -7.33 5.17 6.43
N ILE A 89 -8.18 6.14 6.09
CA ILE A 89 -8.05 6.91 4.85
C ILE A 89 -6.80 7.78 4.89
N ASP A 90 -6.57 8.51 5.98
CA ASP A 90 -5.40 9.36 6.14
C ASP A 90 -4.10 8.55 6.01
N THR A 91 -4.00 7.39 6.66
CA THR A 91 -2.84 6.50 6.57
C THR A 91 -2.61 6.00 5.14
N LYS A 92 -3.69 5.59 4.45
CA LYS A 92 -3.58 5.11 3.07
C LYS A 92 -3.16 6.23 2.11
N ILE A 93 -3.73 7.42 2.22
CA ILE A 93 -3.35 8.58 1.40
C ILE A 93 -1.91 9.02 1.72
N ALA A 94 -1.51 9.06 2.99
CA ALA A 94 -0.13 9.35 3.37
C ALA A 94 0.86 8.35 2.75
N SER A 95 0.51 7.06 2.71
CA SER A 95 1.34 6.02 2.07
C SER A 95 1.48 6.24 0.56
N VAL A 96 0.42 6.71 -0.12
CA VAL A 96 0.46 7.09 -1.54
C VAL A 96 1.43 8.24 -1.79
N CYS A 97 1.45 9.24 -0.89
CA CYS A 97 2.39 10.37 -0.98
C CYS A 97 3.83 9.95 -0.69
N ALA A 98 4.02 9.11 0.32
CA ALA A 98 5.35 8.72 0.78
C ALA A 98 6.08 7.80 -0.21
N ASP A 99 5.38 6.83 -0.81
CA ASP A 99 5.96 5.84 -1.72
C ASP A 99 4.99 5.37 -2.82
N PRO A 100 4.74 6.22 -3.84
CA PRO A 100 3.85 5.85 -4.94
C PRO A 100 4.40 4.68 -5.78
N LEU A 101 5.73 4.45 -5.75
CA LEU A 101 6.34 3.33 -6.47
C LEU A 101 6.04 1.99 -5.82
N ALA A 102 5.91 1.94 -4.49
CA ALA A 102 5.50 0.74 -3.76
C ALA A 102 4.09 0.30 -4.18
N SER A 103 3.11 1.22 -4.18
CA SER A 103 1.75 0.92 -4.64
C SER A 103 1.73 0.45 -6.08
N LYS A 104 2.40 1.17 -6.98
CA LYS A 104 2.49 0.80 -8.41
C LYS A 104 3.09 -0.60 -8.62
N LEU A 105 4.15 -0.95 -7.90
CA LEU A 105 4.78 -2.26 -8.01
C LEU A 105 3.86 -3.37 -7.52
N PHE A 106 3.19 -3.16 -6.40
CA PHE A 106 2.18 -4.08 -5.88
C PHE A 106 1.02 -4.26 -6.86
N ALA A 107 0.46 -3.16 -7.40
CA ALA A 107 -0.61 -3.21 -8.37
C ALA A 107 -0.21 -3.99 -9.64
N GLN A 108 1.01 -3.79 -10.14
CA GLN A 108 1.53 -4.56 -11.29
C GLN A 108 1.58 -6.06 -10.99
N GLU A 109 2.00 -6.46 -9.80
CA GLU A 109 2.05 -7.86 -9.38
C GLU A 109 0.64 -8.47 -9.30
N ILE A 110 -0.31 -7.75 -8.68
CA ILE A 110 -1.72 -8.18 -8.58
C ILE A 110 -2.35 -8.34 -9.97
N ILE A 111 -2.17 -7.37 -10.87
CA ILE A 111 -2.71 -7.41 -12.25
C ILE A 111 -2.15 -8.62 -13.03
N GLN A 112 -0.92 -9.05 -12.75
CA GLN A 112 -0.30 -10.22 -13.37
C GLN A 112 -0.74 -11.55 -12.74
N GLY A 113 -1.69 -11.54 -11.79
CA GLY A 113 -2.19 -12.74 -11.10
C GLY A 113 -1.44 -13.06 -9.80
N ALA A 114 -0.64 -12.13 -9.30
CA ALA A 114 0.09 -12.22 -8.03
C ALA A 114 1.00 -13.46 -7.86
N PRO A 115 1.79 -13.87 -8.87
CA PRO A 115 2.56 -15.11 -8.84
C PRO A 115 3.60 -15.18 -7.70
N HIS A 116 4.00 -14.02 -7.14
CA HIS A 116 4.96 -13.93 -6.04
C HIS A 116 4.32 -13.54 -4.71
N LEU A 117 2.99 -13.33 -4.66
CA LEU A 117 2.24 -12.92 -3.47
C LEU A 117 1.20 -13.94 -3.00
N ASP A 118 1.02 -15.07 -3.68
CA ASP A 118 -0.04 -16.05 -3.39
C ASP A 118 0.00 -16.52 -1.94
N ALA A 119 1.17 -16.86 -1.40
CA ALA A 119 1.33 -17.27 -0.01
C ALA A 119 0.96 -16.15 0.97
N HIS A 120 1.38 -14.91 0.70
CA HIS A 120 1.04 -13.75 1.54
C HIS A 120 -0.47 -13.48 1.52
N LEU A 121 -1.09 -13.45 0.32
CA LEU A 121 -2.52 -13.22 0.16
C LEU A 121 -3.35 -14.31 0.86
N SER A 122 -2.96 -15.58 0.71
CA SER A 122 -3.73 -16.70 1.27
C SER A 122 -3.54 -16.87 2.78
N GLN A 123 -2.33 -16.67 3.31
CA GLN A 123 -1.98 -16.99 4.70
C GLN A 123 -2.07 -15.79 5.64
N LYS A 124 -1.90 -14.54 5.15
CA LYS A 124 -1.97 -13.34 5.97
C LYS A 124 -3.19 -12.47 5.63
N VAL A 125 -3.30 -12.02 4.37
CA VAL A 125 -4.35 -11.05 4.00
C VAL A 125 -5.75 -11.65 4.13
N LYS A 126 -5.96 -12.88 3.68
CA LYS A 126 -7.30 -13.51 3.71
C LYS A 126 -7.85 -13.75 5.13
N PRO A 127 -7.09 -14.24 6.12
CA PRO A 127 -7.57 -14.32 7.51
C PRO A 127 -7.86 -12.93 8.10
N TRP A 128 -6.96 -11.97 7.93
CA TRP A 128 -7.16 -10.59 8.37
C TRP A 128 -8.42 -9.97 7.74
N PHE A 129 -8.60 -10.11 6.42
CA PHE A 129 -9.79 -9.62 5.71
C PHE A 129 -11.10 -10.18 6.29
N ARG A 130 -11.15 -11.48 6.59
CA ARG A 130 -12.32 -12.11 7.19
C ARG A 130 -12.63 -11.56 8.58
N GLN A 131 -11.60 -11.27 9.36
CA GLN A 131 -11.75 -10.64 10.68
C GLN A 131 -12.33 -9.23 10.52
N GLN A 132 -11.83 -8.41 9.59
CA GLN A 132 -12.37 -7.07 9.35
C GLN A 132 -13.84 -7.13 8.91
N VAL A 133 -14.20 -8.04 8.01
CA VAL A 133 -15.59 -8.25 7.58
C VAL A 133 -16.46 -8.55 8.79
N SER A 134 -16.05 -9.48 9.66
CA SER A 134 -16.82 -9.85 10.86
C SER A 134 -17.01 -8.68 11.83
N ILE A 135 -16.02 -7.82 12.01
CA ILE A 135 -16.14 -6.63 12.88
C ILE A 135 -17.11 -5.61 12.27
N LEU A 136 -17.03 -5.37 10.97
CA LEU A 136 -18.00 -4.49 10.28
C LEU A 136 -19.45 -5.02 10.39
N GLU A 137 -19.66 -6.33 10.28
CA GLU A 137 -20.97 -6.95 10.51
C GLU A 137 -21.47 -6.68 11.94
N GLN A 138 -20.62 -6.84 12.95
CA GLN A 138 -20.96 -6.54 14.32
C GLN A 138 -21.27 -5.04 14.55
N TRP A 139 -20.56 -4.13 13.87
CA TRP A 139 -20.90 -2.71 13.91
C TRP A 139 -22.28 -2.42 13.31
N MET A 140 -22.64 -3.09 12.22
CA MET A 140 -23.98 -3.01 11.62
C MET A 140 -25.06 -3.55 12.57
N ASP A 141 -24.80 -4.68 13.23
CA ASP A 141 -25.72 -5.28 14.19
C ASP A 141 -25.94 -4.43 15.44
N LYS A 142 -24.88 -3.70 15.86
CA LYS A 142 -24.95 -2.71 16.96
C LYS A 142 -25.52 -1.36 16.52
N GLY A 143 -25.85 -1.18 15.24
CA GLY A 143 -26.34 0.11 14.71
C GLY A 143 -25.29 1.23 14.68
N LYS A 144 -24.00 0.90 14.83
CA LYS A 144 -22.91 1.89 14.74
C LYS A 144 -22.75 2.44 13.33
N ILE A 145 -23.04 1.62 12.31
CA ILE A 145 -23.01 1.99 10.89
C ILE A 145 -24.25 1.42 10.18
N ARG A 146 -24.63 2.05 9.06
CA ARG A 146 -25.71 1.57 8.19
C ARG A 146 -25.34 0.20 7.59
N ARG A 147 -26.36 -0.66 7.40
CA ARG A 147 -26.17 -1.95 6.73
C ARG A 147 -25.70 -1.76 5.29
N THR A 148 -24.60 -2.42 4.97
CA THR A 148 -24.00 -2.49 3.64
C THR A 148 -23.28 -3.83 3.47
N ASP A 149 -22.73 -4.11 2.30
CA ASP A 149 -21.85 -5.26 2.10
C ASP A 149 -20.42 -4.91 2.58
N PRO A 150 -19.94 -5.53 3.68
CA PRO A 150 -18.65 -5.18 4.25
C PRO A 150 -17.48 -5.54 3.34
N THR A 151 -17.60 -6.62 2.54
CA THR A 151 -16.58 -7.03 1.57
C THR A 151 -16.40 -5.97 0.49
N ARG A 152 -17.50 -5.50 -0.08
CA ARG A 152 -17.47 -4.46 -1.12
C ARG A 152 -17.05 -3.12 -0.57
N LEU A 153 -17.40 -2.80 0.68
CA LEU A 153 -16.93 -1.58 1.36
C LEU A 153 -15.40 -1.55 1.48
N ILE A 154 -14.78 -2.65 1.93
CA ILE A 154 -13.32 -2.74 2.02
C ILE A 154 -12.68 -2.57 0.64
N PHE A 155 -13.18 -3.27 -0.38
CA PHE A 155 -12.65 -3.14 -1.73
C PHE A 155 -12.84 -1.73 -2.31
N LEU A 156 -13.96 -1.06 -2.01
CA LEU A 156 -14.18 0.32 -2.43
C LEU A 156 -13.17 1.27 -1.80
N ILE A 157 -12.90 1.14 -0.49
CA ILE A 157 -11.91 1.96 0.20
C ILE A 157 -10.52 1.72 -0.39
N TRP A 158 -10.14 0.47 -0.63
CA TRP A 158 -8.86 0.15 -1.26
C TRP A 158 -8.75 0.76 -2.65
N ALA A 159 -9.74 0.54 -3.51
CA ALA A 159 -9.75 1.09 -4.87
C ALA A 159 -9.69 2.61 -4.87
N ALA A 160 -10.50 3.28 -4.03
CA ALA A 160 -10.56 4.73 -3.98
C ALA A 160 -9.25 5.36 -3.50
N THR A 161 -8.58 4.76 -2.50
CA THR A 161 -7.33 5.31 -1.96
C THR A 161 -6.13 4.98 -2.84
N GLN A 162 -6.03 3.77 -3.39
CA GLN A 162 -4.90 3.36 -4.24
C GLN A 162 -4.93 3.98 -5.63
N HIS A 163 -6.08 4.38 -6.14
CA HIS A 163 -6.22 5.00 -7.46
C HIS A 163 -5.24 6.16 -7.68
N TYR A 164 -5.05 6.99 -6.67
CA TYR A 164 -4.18 8.16 -6.75
C TYR A 164 -2.69 7.83 -6.91
N ALA A 165 -2.25 6.65 -6.47
CA ALA A 165 -0.89 6.15 -6.71
C ALA A 165 -0.79 5.36 -8.01
N ASP A 166 -1.69 4.39 -8.20
CA ASP A 166 -1.61 3.42 -9.29
C ASP A 166 -1.85 4.09 -10.64
N PHE A 167 -2.73 5.10 -10.68
CA PHE A 167 -3.09 5.90 -11.85
C PHE A 167 -2.64 7.37 -11.75
N GLN A 168 -1.56 7.63 -11.03
CA GLN A 168 -1.08 9.00 -10.76
C GLN A 168 -0.96 9.86 -12.03
N ALA A 169 -0.42 9.31 -13.11
CA ALA A 169 -0.30 10.06 -14.38
C ALA A 169 -1.66 10.55 -14.90
N GLN A 170 -2.70 9.71 -14.82
CA GLN A 170 -4.06 10.08 -15.21
C GLN A 170 -4.62 11.16 -14.27
N VAL A 171 -4.51 10.96 -12.96
CA VAL A 171 -5.01 11.89 -11.95
C VAL A 171 -4.39 13.27 -12.13
N LEU A 172 -3.06 13.35 -12.17
CA LEU A 172 -2.35 14.62 -12.31
C LEU A 172 -2.67 15.33 -13.63
N THR A 173 -2.76 14.58 -14.73
CA THR A 173 -3.13 15.16 -16.04
C THR A 173 -4.54 15.74 -16.01
N LEU A 174 -5.52 15.00 -15.50
CA LEU A 174 -6.92 15.44 -15.47
C LEU A 174 -7.16 16.62 -14.51
N MET A 175 -6.39 16.66 -13.41
CA MET A 175 -6.47 17.75 -12.42
C MET A 175 -5.55 18.93 -12.75
N ASN A 176 -4.78 18.86 -13.85
CA ASN A 176 -3.79 19.87 -14.25
C ASN A 176 -2.79 20.19 -13.12
N ARG A 177 -2.30 19.13 -12.45
CA ARG A 177 -1.31 19.19 -11.38
C ARG A 177 0.01 18.57 -11.84
N GLN A 178 1.15 18.99 -11.24
CA GLN A 178 2.47 18.44 -11.54
C GLN A 178 2.84 17.29 -10.60
N GLU A 179 2.33 17.33 -9.38
CA GLU A 179 2.60 16.33 -8.34
C GLU A 179 1.38 16.12 -7.44
N PHE A 180 1.39 15.02 -6.70
CA PHE A 180 0.42 14.74 -5.66
C PHE A 180 0.93 15.33 -4.35
N ASP A 181 0.73 16.66 -4.19
CA ASP A 181 1.20 17.46 -3.08
C ASP A 181 0.35 17.29 -1.80
N ALA A 182 0.77 17.94 -0.71
CA ALA A 182 0.08 17.85 0.57
C ALA A 182 -1.34 18.44 0.55
N GLU A 183 -1.59 19.45 -0.30
CA GLU A 183 -2.91 20.05 -0.48
C GLU A 183 -3.86 19.02 -1.12
N LEU A 184 -3.46 18.44 -2.24
CA LEU A 184 -4.24 17.42 -2.95
C LEU A 184 -4.47 16.18 -2.09
N ALA A 185 -3.47 15.78 -1.29
CA ALA A 185 -3.59 14.68 -0.34
C ALA A 185 -4.66 14.96 0.73
N THR A 186 -4.64 16.17 1.31
CA THR A 186 -5.61 16.58 2.34
C THR A 186 -7.02 16.64 1.77
N ASP A 187 -7.20 17.25 0.59
CA ASP A 187 -8.49 17.36 -0.07
C ASP A 187 -9.06 15.98 -0.42
N THR A 188 -8.19 15.10 -0.95
CA THR A 188 -8.57 13.71 -1.28
C THR A 188 -8.99 12.93 -0.03
N SER A 189 -8.21 13.01 1.03
CA SER A 189 -8.51 12.33 2.29
C SER A 189 -9.83 12.84 2.88
N THR A 190 -10.04 14.14 2.93
CA THR A 190 -11.27 14.76 3.42
C THR A 190 -12.47 14.30 2.61
N PHE A 191 -12.41 14.39 1.28
CA PHE A 191 -13.48 13.95 0.40
C PHE A 191 -13.85 12.47 0.60
N LEU A 192 -12.85 11.59 0.62
CA LEU A 192 -13.09 10.15 0.79
C LEU A 192 -13.67 9.84 2.16
N HIS A 193 -13.19 10.48 3.22
CA HIS A 193 -13.71 10.30 4.57
C HIS A 193 -15.18 10.74 4.65
N GLU A 194 -15.50 11.94 4.18
CA GLU A 194 -16.87 12.44 4.18
C GLU A 194 -17.80 11.53 3.36
N PHE A 195 -17.37 11.11 2.17
CA PHE A 195 -18.13 10.22 1.31
C PHE A 195 -18.43 8.87 2.00
N ILE A 196 -17.44 8.24 2.60
CA ILE A 196 -17.58 6.96 3.31
C ILE A 196 -18.46 7.14 4.55
N CYS A 197 -18.22 8.13 5.39
CA CYS A 197 -18.99 8.37 6.61
C CYS A 197 -20.47 8.66 6.28
N ASN A 198 -20.74 9.51 5.28
CA ASN A 198 -22.11 9.80 4.85
C ASN A 198 -22.80 8.53 4.31
N SER A 199 -22.12 7.73 3.51
CA SER A 199 -22.68 6.48 2.96
C SER A 199 -23.05 5.46 4.06
N LEU A 200 -22.28 5.44 5.15
CA LEU A 200 -22.47 4.56 6.29
C LEU A 200 -23.41 5.12 7.37
N GLY A 201 -23.93 6.34 7.19
CA GLY A 201 -24.80 6.98 8.18
C GLY A 201 -24.06 7.42 9.45
N ILE A 202 -22.74 7.55 9.37
CA ILE A 202 -21.90 8.12 10.41
C ILE A 202 -21.99 9.65 10.24
N MET A 203 -22.68 10.32 11.17
CA MET A 203 -22.82 11.78 11.11
C MET A 203 -21.65 12.44 11.83
N ASP A 204 -20.99 13.37 11.17
CA ASP A 204 -20.03 14.28 11.83
C ASP A 204 -20.79 15.07 12.92
N PRO A 205 -20.35 15.06 14.19
CA PRO A 205 -20.97 15.85 15.25
C PRO A 205 -21.07 17.36 14.95
N LYS A 206 -20.28 17.87 14.01
CA LYS A 206 -20.27 19.27 13.59
C LYS A 206 -21.41 19.68 12.65
N HIS A 207 -22.14 18.71 12.11
CA HIS A 207 -23.27 18.94 11.19
C HIS A 207 -24.63 18.49 11.76
N ARG A 208 -24.73 18.32 13.09
CA ARG A 208 -26.02 18.17 13.80
C ARG A 208 -26.57 19.50 14.26
#